data_2895eee93c788b11e66af88ab3b2bc6d
#
_entry.id   2895eee93c788b11e66af88ab3b2bc6d
#
_cell.length_a   1.000
_cell.length_b   1.000
_cell.length_c   1.000
_cell.angle_alpha   90.00
_cell.angle_beta   90.00
_cell.angle_gamma   90.00
#
_symmetry.space_group_name_H-M   'P 1'
#
loop_
_entity.id
_entity.type
_entity.pdbx_description
1 polymer ?
#
loop_
_entity_poly.entity_id
_entity_poly.type
_entity_poly.pdbx_seq_one_letter_code
_entity_poly.pdbx_strand_id
1 'polypeptide(L)'
;LLRLIQYVGIHFVGDGNPVTQLVIFHSAFNALGVLLMWPLSTPLVRFLQSRFQTVEEDELRPHYLDLNVASVPALALQALRRELARMGHLALQLATEATQLNPTSLPRTVPAPQAETKLARKLAVVEHLQKDIGSFVSQMSRQQLHQDVADKLPELLRIATHFDTLSRVMYHVGVLGAHDVRTMDLGTSAASTHHASVPANLTAPAADLPSAVAPV
;
A
#
# COMPACT_ATOMS: atom_id res chain seq x y z
N LEU A 1 16.95 11.48 42.12
CA LEU A 1 18.11 11.12 41.33
C LEU A 1 19.41 11.57 41.97
N LEU A 2 19.58 12.86 42.28
CA LEU A 2 20.81 13.41 42.89
C LEU A 2 21.17 12.72 44.22
N ARG A 3 20.20 12.46 45.09
CA ARG A 3 20.41 11.74 46.36
C ARG A 3 20.81 10.27 46.15
N LEU A 4 20.28 9.63 45.13
CA LEU A 4 20.62 8.25 44.79
C LEU A 4 22.07 8.14 44.26
N ILE A 5 22.46 9.08 43.39
CA ILE A 5 23.83 9.18 42.85
C ILE A 5 24.83 9.50 43.97
N GLN A 6 24.45 10.38 44.90
CA GLN A 6 25.28 10.71 46.05
C GLN A 6 25.43 9.54 47.02
N TYR A 7 24.36 8.76 47.24
CA TYR A 7 24.39 7.56 48.08
C TYR A 7 25.27 6.45 47.45
N VAL A 8 25.14 6.22 46.14
CA VAL A 8 25.97 5.26 45.42
C VAL A 8 27.43 5.72 45.39
N GLY A 9 27.68 7.00 45.16
CA GLY A 9 29.03 7.58 45.17
C GLY A 9 29.75 7.42 46.52
N ILE A 10 29.07 7.67 47.64
CA ILE A 10 29.62 7.53 48.98
C ILE A 10 29.86 6.05 49.34
N HIS A 11 28.98 5.16 48.90
CA HIS A 11 29.05 3.74 49.31
C HIS A 11 30.06 2.92 48.47
N PHE A 12 30.31 3.31 47.21
CA PHE A 12 31.22 2.60 46.31
C PHE A 12 32.64 3.19 46.22
N VAL A 13 32.81 4.47 46.54
CA VAL A 13 34.09 5.16 46.28
C VAL A 13 34.90 5.43 47.59
N GLY A 14 34.27 5.30 48.77
CA GLY A 14 34.92 5.68 50.01
C GLY A 14 35.38 7.16 50.00
N ASP A 15 36.12 7.64 50.99
CA ASP A 15 36.66 9.00 51.06
C ASP A 15 37.66 9.29 49.93
N GLY A 16 37.17 9.27 48.69
CA GLY A 16 37.95 9.35 47.45
C GLY A 16 38.16 10.78 47.00
N ASN A 17 39.30 10.99 46.41
CA ASN A 17 39.72 12.15 45.66
C ASN A 17 38.57 12.72 44.81
N PRO A 18 38.26 14.04 44.86
CA PRO A 18 37.17 14.68 44.13
C PRO A 18 37.23 14.41 42.61
N VAL A 19 38.41 14.17 42.06
CA VAL A 19 38.61 13.77 40.66
C VAL A 19 37.97 12.40 40.37
N THR A 20 38.12 11.43 41.24
CA THR A 20 37.55 10.09 41.11
C THR A 20 36.02 10.13 41.15
N GLN A 21 35.45 10.97 42.05
CA GLN A 21 34.00 11.17 42.11
C GLN A 21 33.42 11.76 40.80
N LEU A 22 34.13 12.72 40.18
CA LEU A 22 33.73 13.33 38.93
C LEU A 22 33.75 12.30 37.76
N VAL A 23 34.79 11.48 37.72
CA VAL A 23 34.90 10.44 36.69
C VAL A 23 33.78 9.39 36.80
N ILE A 24 33.50 8.95 38.03
CA ILE A 24 32.43 7.99 38.30
C ILE A 24 31.07 8.60 38.00
N PHE A 25 30.84 9.85 38.38
CA PHE A 25 29.60 10.57 38.02
C PHE A 25 29.42 10.64 36.50
N HIS A 26 30.46 11.04 35.78
CA HIS A 26 30.42 11.13 34.32
C HIS A 26 30.15 9.76 33.67
N SER A 27 30.85 8.73 34.14
CA SER A 27 30.64 7.35 33.63
C SER A 27 29.25 6.81 33.94
N ALA A 28 28.75 7.04 35.16
CA ALA A 28 27.41 6.64 35.57
C ALA A 28 26.32 7.37 34.76
N PHE A 29 26.51 8.66 34.50
CA PHE A 29 25.58 9.46 33.69
C PHE A 29 25.53 8.96 32.24
N ASN A 30 26.69 8.69 31.65
CA ASN A 30 26.75 8.12 30.29
C ASN A 30 26.14 6.72 30.22
N ALA A 31 26.46 5.85 31.19
CA ALA A 31 25.86 4.51 31.27
C ALA A 31 24.35 4.57 31.45
N LEU A 32 23.84 5.48 32.26
CA LEU A 32 22.40 5.70 32.45
C LEU A 32 21.75 6.21 31.16
N GLY A 33 22.42 7.11 30.42
CA GLY A 33 21.96 7.61 29.13
C GLY A 33 21.81 6.48 28.09
N VAL A 34 22.81 5.62 27.97
CA VAL A 34 22.77 4.44 27.10
C VAL A 34 21.67 3.47 27.53
N LEU A 35 21.59 3.16 28.83
CA LEU A 35 20.58 2.25 29.37
C LEU A 35 19.15 2.77 29.15
N LEU A 36 18.93 4.08 29.25
CA LEU A 36 17.64 4.71 28.99
C LEU A 36 17.31 4.73 27.48
N MET A 37 18.30 5.04 26.63
CA MET A 37 18.11 5.11 25.18
C MET A 37 17.91 3.75 24.53
N TRP A 38 18.49 2.69 25.08
CA TRP A 38 18.34 1.35 24.53
C TRP A 38 16.87 0.91 24.37
N PRO A 39 16.03 0.88 25.42
CA PRO A 39 14.63 0.51 25.27
C PRO A 39 13.80 1.58 24.54
N LEU A 40 14.23 2.86 24.62
CA LEU A 40 13.51 3.97 24.01
C LEU A 40 13.76 4.10 22.51
N SER A 41 14.87 3.58 21.99
CA SER A 41 15.23 3.66 20.56
C SER A 41 14.20 3.00 19.68
N THR A 42 13.71 1.80 20.03
CA THR A 42 12.72 1.07 19.23
C THR A 42 11.36 1.79 19.12
N PRO A 43 10.72 2.22 20.24
CA PRO A 43 9.47 2.99 20.15
C PRO A 43 9.68 4.36 19.49
N LEU A 44 10.84 5.01 19.71
CA LEU A 44 11.16 6.29 19.07
C LEU A 44 11.27 6.14 17.55
N VAL A 45 11.99 5.12 17.06
CA VAL A 45 12.10 4.83 15.63
C VAL A 45 10.72 4.53 15.03
N ARG A 46 9.89 3.71 15.68
CA ARG A 46 8.51 3.45 15.24
C ARG A 46 7.66 4.71 15.19
N PHE A 47 7.78 5.56 16.20
CA PHE A 47 7.06 6.84 16.24
C PHE A 47 7.51 7.77 15.12
N LEU A 48 8.81 7.90 14.87
CA LEU A 48 9.31 8.70 13.74
C LEU A 48 8.86 8.13 12.40
N GLN A 49 8.98 6.83 12.20
CA GLN A 49 8.51 6.18 10.96
C GLN A 49 7.01 6.39 10.74
N SER A 50 6.18 6.28 11.79
CA SER A 50 4.74 6.51 11.67
C SER A 50 4.37 7.98 11.43
N ARG A 51 5.26 8.91 11.77
CA ARG A 51 4.99 10.35 11.65
C ARG A 51 5.60 10.97 10.40
N PHE A 52 6.72 10.43 9.91
CA PHE A 52 7.51 11.03 8.83
C PHE A 52 7.61 10.18 7.58
N GLN A 53 7.25 8.90 7.64
CA GLN A 53 7.10 8.05 6.47
C GLN A 53 5.65 7.56 6.42
N THR A 54 4.87 8.12 5.53
CA THR A 54 3.67 7.43 5.09
C THR A 54 4.13 6.17 4.35
N VAL A 55 3.54 5.03 4.67
CA VAL A 55 3.77 3.75 3.96
C VAL A 55 3.64 3.94 2.44
N GLU A 56 2.86 4.94 2.04
CA GLU A 56 2.65 5.38 0.66
C GLU A 56 3.90 5.97 -0.01
N GLU A 57 4.71 6.76 0.71
CA GLU A 57 5.95 7.33 0.16
C GLU A 57 7.05 6.28 0.00
N ASP A 58 7.08 5.26 0.87
CA ASP A 58 8.07 4.20 0.78
C ASP A 58 7.75 3.23 -0.37
N GLU A 59 6.46 2.98 -0.63
CA GLU A 59 6.03 2.18 -1.79
C GLU A 59 6.33 2.87 -3.13
N LEU A 60 6.27 4.20 -3.19
CA LEU A 60 6.56 4.99 -4.37
C LEU A 60 8.06 5.05 -4.70
N ARG A 61 8.94 4.92 -3.70
CA ARG A 61 10.39 5.01 -3.95
C ARG A 61 10.92 3.77 -4.65
N PRO A 62 11.82 3.94 -5.62
CA PRO A 62 12.56 2.82 -6.18
C PRO A 62 13.49 2.22 -5.12
N HIS A 63 13.43 0.91 -4.95
CA HIS A 63 14.21 0.22 -3.92
C HIS A 63 15.64 -0.11 -4.36
N TYR A 64 15.86 -0.27 -5.66
CA TYR A 64 17.12 -0.75 -6.22
C TYR A 64 17.85 0.28 -7.08
N LEU A 65 17.19 1.39 -7.48
CA LEU A 65 17.77 2.40 -8.36
C LEU A 65 18.50 3.47 -7.55
N ASP A 66 19.71 3.17 -7.12
CA ASP A 66 20.60 4.13 -6.47
C ASP A 66 21.55 4.76 -7.51
N LEU A 67 21.76 6.08 -7.41
CA LEU A 67 22.67 6.84 -8.27
C LEU A 67 24.11 6.33 -8.17
N ASN A 68 24.52 5.84 -7.00
CA ASN A 68 25.85 5.25 -6.81
C ASN A 68 26.03 3.95 -7.61
N VAL A 69 24.95 3.17 -7.75
CA VAL A 69 24.94 1.93 -8.53
C VAL A 69 24.98 2.21 -10.03
N ALA A 70 24.45 3.36 -10.47
CA ALA A 70 24.47 3.77 -11.87
C ALA A 70 25.90 3.91 -12.44
N SER A 71 26.89 4.18 -11.59
CA SER A 71 28.30 4.32 -11.99
C SER A 71 28.98 3.01 -12.40
N VAL A 72 28.40 1.85 -12.01
CA VAL A 72 28.93 0.51 -12.34
C VAL A 72 27.95 -0.22 -13.26
N PRO A 73 28.21 -0.29 -14.58
CA PRO A 73 27.22 -0.74 -15.58
C PRO A 73 26.60 -2.12 -15.31
N ALA A 74 27.39 -3.08 -14.82
CA ALA A 74 26.91 -4.43 -14.51
C ALA A 74 25.97 -4.45 -13.31
N LEU A 75 26.25 -3.67 -12.26
CA LEU A 75 25.39 -3.53 -11.08
C LEU A 75 24.13 -2.74 -11.42
N ALA A 76 24.27 -1.69 -12.20
CA ALA A 76 23.14 -0.88 -12.67
C ALA A 76 22.13 -1.73 -13.47
N LEU A 77 22.61 -2.59 -14.37
CA LEU A 77 21.74 -3.51 -15.12
C LEU A 77 21.02 -4.51 -14.19
N GLN A 78 21.71 -5.00 -13.16
CA GLN A 78 21.11 -5.91 -12.17
C GLN A 78 20.06 -5.19 -11.30
N ALA A 79 20.34 -3.95 -10.88
CA ALA A 79 19.41 -3.13 -10.13
C ALA A 79 18.15 -2.83 -10.95
N LEU A 80 18.34 -2.46 -12.22
CA LEU A 80 17.25 -2.20 -13.15
C LEU A 80 16.35 -3.44 -13.35
N ARG A 81 16.94 -4.63 -13.50
CA ARG A 81 16.18 -5.88 -13.62
C ARG A 81 15.37 -6.18 -12.36
N ARG A 82 15.91 -5.93 -11.18
CA ARG A 82 15.20 -6.13 -9.90
C ARG A 82 14.03 -5.17 -9.75
N GLU A 83 14.24 -3.90 -10.09
CA GLU A 83 13.16 -2.92 -10.03
C GLU A 83 12.07 -3.23 -11.06
N LEU A 84 12.45 -3.67 -12.25
CA LEU A 84 11.51 -4.12 -13.27
C LEU A 84 10.70 -5.35 -12.84
N ALA A 85 11.33 -6.30 -12.15
CA ALA A 85 10.62 -7.45 -11.57
C ALA A 85 9.61 -7.01 -10.49
N ARG A 86 9.97 -6.03 -9.64
CA ARG A 86 9.06 -5.43 -8.66
C ARG A 86 7.87 -4.75 -9.35
N MET A 87 8.13 -3.94 -10.37
CA MET A 87 7.09 -3.29 -11.18
C MET A 87 6.15 -4.32 -11.81
N GLY A 88 6.68 -5.40 -12.38
CA GLY A 88 5.89 -6.49 -12.95
C GLY A 88 5.02 -7.19 -11.91
N HIS A 89 5.55 -7.41 -10.71
CA HIS A 89 4.77 -7.99 -9.61
C HIS A 89 3.58 -7.10 -9.21
N LEU A 90 3.80 -5.79 -9.09
CA LEU A 90 2.75 -4.82 -8.80
C LEU A 90 1.69 -4.76 -9.92
N ALA A 91 2.12 -4.79 -11.19
CA ALA A 91 1.22 -4.81 -12.34
C ALA A 91 0.33 -6.07 -12.34
N LEU A 92 0.89 -7.23 -12.03
CA LEU A 92 0.15 -8.50 -11.93
C LEU A 92 -0.81 -8.49 -10.73
N GLN A 93 -0.40 -7.95 -9.59
CA GLN A 93 -1.30 -7.80 -8.44
C GLN A 93 -2.48 -6.88 -8.79
N LEU A 94 -2.23 -5.75 -9.45
CA LEU A 94 -3.26 -4.84 -9.89
C LEU A 94 -4.22 -5.55 -10.87
N ALA A 95 -3.70 -6.29 -11.84
CA ALA A 95 -4.50 -7.06 -12.80
C ALA A 95 -5.37 -8.10 -12.10
N THR A 96 -4.84 -8.83 -11.13
CA THR A 96 -5.57 -9.82 -10.35
C THR A 96 -6.70 -9.18 -9.53
N GLU A 97 -6.41 -8.07 -8.85
CA GLU A 97 -7.41 -7.34 -8.07
C GLU A 97 -8.49 -6.73 -8.98
N ALA A 98 -8.12 -6.17 -10.12
CA ALA A 98 -9.06 -5.62 -11.10
C ALA A 98 -10.02 -6.68 -11.64
N THR A 99 -9.54 -7.89 -11.92
CA THR A 99 -10.40 -9.00 -12.39
C THR A 99 -11.36 -9.49 -11.32
N GLN A 100 -10.98 -9.40 -10.03
CA GLN A 100 -11.88 -9.74 -8.92
C GLN A 100 -13.01 -8.72 -8.74
N LEU A 101 -12.88 -7.53 -9.31
CA LEU A 101 -13.93 -6.49 -9.28
C LEU A 101 -14.97 -6.67 -10.38
N ASN A 102 -14.77 -7.59 -11.32
CA ASN A 102 -15.72 -7.89 -12.38
C ASN A 102 -16.98 -8.57 -11.77
N PRO A 103 -18.21 -8.15 -12.16
CA PRO A 103 -19.48 -8.69 -11.63
C PRO A 103 -19.67 -10.20 -11.84
N THR A 104 -18.93 -10.81 -12.76
CA THR A 104 -18.96 -12.26 -13.05
C THR A 104 -18.19 -13.08 -12.01
N SER A 105 -17.42 -12.49 -11.13
CA SER A 105 -16.63 -13.17 -10.11
C SER A 105 -17.37 -13.20 -8.75
N LEU A 106 -17.06 -14.22 -7.93
CA LEU A 106 -17.64 -14.57 -6.63
C LEU A 106 -17.91 -13.40 -5.67
N PRO A 107 -18.74 -13.60 -4.59
CA PRO A 107 -19.22 -12.54 -3.70
C PRO A 107 -18.06 -11.71 -3.13
N ARG A 108 -18.21 -10.42 -3.20
CA ARG A 108 -17.21 -9.40 -2.87
C ARG A 108 -16.99 -9.27 -1.37
N THR A 109 -15.74 -9.36 -0.95
CA THR A 109 -15.33 -9.14 0.45
C THR A 109 -14.99 -7.68 0.77
N VAL A 110 -14.80 -6.82 -0.23
CA VAL A 110 -14.34 -5.43 -0.04
C VAL A 110 -15.33 -4.44 -0.69
N PRO A 111 -15.71 -3.33 -0.01
CA PRO A 111 -16.55 -2.28 -0.57
C PRO A 111 -15.93 -1.64 -1.83
N ALA A 112 -16.75 -1.37 -2.86
CA ALA A 112 -16.32 -0.83 -4.13
C ALA A 112 -15.41 0.42 -4.05
N PRO A 113 -15.72 1.47 -3.24
CA PRO A 113 -14.89 2.68 -3.20
C PRO A 113 -13.49 2.44 -2.61
N GLN A 114 -13.34 1.48 -1.69
CA GLN A 114 -12.03 1.11 -1.14
C GLN A 114 -11.18 0.34 -2.16
N ALA A 115 -11.83 -0.50 -2.97
CA ALA A 115 -11.17 -1.25 -4.02
C ALA A 115 -10.66 -0.32 -5.15
N GLU A 116 -11.45 0.65 -5.57
CA GLU A 116 -11.04 1.67 -6.55
C GLU A 116 -9.84 2.47 -6.06
N THR A 117 -9.87 2.94 -4.81
CA THR A 117 -8.75 3.69 -4.21
C THR A 117 -7.48 2.84 -4.15
N LYS A 118 -7.60 1.55 -3.84
CA LYS A 118 -6.46 0.63 -3.79
C LYS A 118 -5.85 0.40 -5.18
N LEU A 119 -6.69 0.23 -6.21
CA LEU A 119 -6.23 0.11 -7.59
C LEU A 119 -5.55 1.39 -8.08
N ALA A 120 -6.14 2.56 -7.80
CA ALA A 120 -5.57 3.85 -8.17
C ALA A 120 -4.18 4.05 -7.53
N ARG A 121 -4.02 3.67 -6.26
CA ARG A 121 -2.72 3.73 -5.57
C ARG A 121 -1.69 2.84 -6.24
N LYS A 122 -2.02 1.59 -6.55
CA LYS A 122 -1.10 0.67 -7.23
C LYS A 122 -0.71 1.17 -8.62
N LEU A 123 -1.66 1.74 -9.37
CA LEU A 123 -1.37 2.35 -10.65
C LEU A 123 -0.37 3.50 -10.50
N ALA A 124 -0.58 4.40 -9.53
CA ALA A 124 0.33 5.51 -9.27
C ALA A 124 1.75 5.05 -8.93
N VAL A 125 1.90 3.94 -8.18
CA VAL A 125 3.21 3.34 -7.90
C VAL A 125 3.89 2.83 -9.18
N VAL A 126 3.15 2.12 -10.04
CA VAL A 126 3.68 1.60 -11.32
C VAL A 126 4.11 2.75 -12.24
N GLU A 127 3.30 3.81 -12.36
CA GLU A 127 3.62 5.00 -13.15
C GLU A 127 4.86 5.72 -12.63
N HIS A 128 5.00 5.83 -11.31
CA HIS A 128 6.18 6.44 -10.69
C HIS A 128 7.45 5.62 -10.97
N LEU A 129 7.37 4.30 -10.78
CA LEU A 129 8.46 3.39 -11.10
C LEU A 129 8.88 3.46 -12.56
N GLN A 130 7.94 3.54 -13.50
CA GLN A 130 8.27 3.70 -14.92
C GLN A 130 9.07 4.97 -15.17
N LYS A 131 8.66 6.09 -14.56
CA LYS A 131 9.38 7.38 -14.66
C LYS A 131 10.79 7.28 -14.08
N ASP A 132 10.94 6.65 -12.92
CA ASP A 132 12.23 6.49 -12.27
C ASP A 132 13.16 5.57 -13.06
N ILE A 133 12.65 4.46 -13.59
CA ILE A 133 13.38 3.58 -14.51
C ILE A 133 13.85 4.36 -15.74
N GLY A 134 12.99 5.17 -16.34
CA GLY A 134 13.34 6.02 -17.48
C GLY A 134 14.43 7.03 -17.15
N SER A 135 14.34 7.70 -16.00
CA SER A 135 15.35 8.66 -15.55
C SER A 135 16.70 7.99 -15.26
N PHE A 136 16.68 6.82 -14.60
CA PHE A 136 17.87 6.04 -14.30
C PHE A 136 18.58 5.56 -15.57
N VAL A 137 17.84 5.03 -16.54
CA VAL A 137 18.40 4.63 -17.85
C VAL A 137 18.97 5.82 -18.59
N SER A 138 18.29 6.98 -18.59
CA SER A 138 18.79 8.21 -19.18
C SER A 138 20.12 8.65 -18.55
N GLN A 139 20.26 8.47 -17.24
CA GLN A 139 21.49 8.79 -16.52
C GLN A 139 22.62 7.80 -16.85
N MET A 140 22.31 6.50 -16.91
CA MET A 140 23.26 5.48 -17.36
C MET A 140 23.76 5.77 -18.77
N SER A 141 22.88 6.16 -19.69
CA SER A 141 23.21 6.43 -21.10
C SER A 141 24.15 7.63 -21.29
N ARG A 142 24.27 8.51 -20.28
CA ARG A 142 25.23 9.62 -20.28
C ARG A 142 26.67 9.18 -19.95
N GLN A 143 26.83 7.98 -19.43
CA GLN A 143 28.14 7.40 -19.13
C GLN A 143 28.60 6.53 -20.30
N GLN A 144 29.91 6.28 -20.41
CA GLN A 144 30.44 5.37 -21.42
C GLN A 144 30.05 3.95 -21.06
N LEU A 145 28.94 3.47 -21.64
CA LEU A 145 28.44 2.13 -21.46
C LEU A 145 29.17 1.15 -22.38
N HIS A 146 29.50 -0.02 -21.85
CA HIS A 146 29.89 -1.15 -22.67
C HIS A 146 28.71 -1.53 -23.59
N GLN A 147 29.00 -1.88 -24.84
CA GLN A 147 27.99 -2.18 -25.86
C GLN A 147 27.00 -3.26 -25.41
N ASP A 148 27.46 -4.32 -24.72
CA ASP A 148 26.62 -5.39 -24.18
C ASP A 148 25.54 -4.90 -23.20
N VAL A 149 25.76 -3.79 -22.49
CA VAL A 149 24.80 -3.20 -21.58
C VAL A 149 23.87 -2.26 -22.34
N ALA A 150 24.42 -1.47 -23.26
CA ALA A 150 23.66 -0.54 -24.08
C ALA A 150 22.59 -1.25 -24.91
N ASP A 151 22.91 -2.41 -25.48
CA ASP A 151 21.99 -3.19 -26.32
C ASP A 151 20.80 -3.76 -25.53
N LYS A 152 20.93 -3.96 -24.22
CA LYS A 152 19.87 -4.49 -23.34
C LYS A 152 18.90 -3.43 -22.81
N LEU A 153 19.32 -2.16 -22.75
CA LEU A 153 18.52 -1.09 -22.17
C LEU A 153 17.19 -0.84 -22.90
N PRO A 154 17.14 -0.80 -24.26
CA PRO A 154 15.87 -0.60 -24.98
C PRO A 154 14.85 -1.71 -24.69
N GLU A 155 15.31 -2.96 -24.57
CA GLU A 155 14.44 -4.09 -24.25
C GLU A 155 13.84 -3.95 -22.85
N LEU A 156 14.62 -3.60 -21.84
CA LEU A 156 14.15 -3.40 -20.47
C LEU A 156 13.16 -2.22 -20.38
N LEU A 157 13.42 -1.12 -21.10
CA LEU A 157 12.48 0.00 -21.17
C LEU A 157 11.16 -0.40 -21.84
N ARG A 158 11.21 -1.22 -22.89
CA ARG A 158 10.00 -1.74 -23.54
C ARG A 158 9.19 -2.60 -22.59
N ILE A 159 9.84 -3.47 -21.79
CA ILE A 159 9.16 -4.27 -20.78
C ILE A 159 8.49 -3.37 -19.72
N ALA A 160 9.18 -2.33 -19.25
CA ALA A 160 8.60 -1.35 -18.32
C ALA A 160 7.34 -0.70 -18.90
N THR A 161 7.39 -0.27 -20.16
CA THR A 161 6.24 0.31 -20.84
C THR A 161 5.06 -0.67 -20.97
N HIS A 162 5.35 -1.96 -21.20
CA HIS A 162 4.29 -2.97 -21.24
C HIS A 162 3.63 -3.18 -19.87
N PHE A 163 4.38 -3.16 -18.77
CA PHE A 163 3.81 -3.25 -17.44
C PHE A 163 2.98 -2.01 -17.09
N ASP A 164 3.42 -0.81 -17.47
CA ASP A 164 2.64 0.41 -17.29
C ASP A 164 1.32 0.34 -18.09
N THR A 165 1.40 -0.02 -19.36
CA THR A 165 0.21 -0.16 -20.22
C THR A 165 -0.76 -1.21 -19.67
N LEU A 166 -0.26 -2.38 -19.25
CA LEU A 166 -1.08 -3.41 -18.60
C LEU A 166 -1.78 -2.85 -17.37
N SER A 167 -1.06 -2.15 -16.52
CA SER A 167 -1.62 -1.60 -15.28
C SER A 167 -2.72 -0.57 -15.55
N ARG A 168 -2.54 0.30 -16.55
CA ARG A 168 -3.57 1.28 -16.97
C ARG A 168 -4.82 0.60 -17.49
N VAL A 169 -4.66 -0.37 -18.39
CA VAL A 169 -5.79 -1.11 -18.96
C VAL A 169 -6.55 -1.85 -17.87
N MET A 170 -5.84 -2.55 -17.00
CA MET A 170 -6.46 -3.32 -15.92
C MET A 170 -7.11 -2.42 -14.85
N TYR A 171 -6.56 -1.23 -14.59
CA TYR A 171 -7.21 -0.24 -13.76
C TYR A 171 -8.58 0.18 -14.34
N HIS A 172 -8.64 0.50 -15.62
CA HIS A 172 -9.90 0.85 -16.29
C HIS A 172 -10.91 -0.30 -16.24
N VAL A 173 -10.47 -1.54 -16.50
CA VAL A 173 -11.33 -2.73 -16.39
C VAL A 173 -11.88 -2.87 -14.95
N GLY A 174 -11.04 -2.69 -13.94
CA GLY A 174 -11.47 -2.76 -12.54
C GLY A 174 -12.47 -1.68 -12.14
N VAL A 175 -12.25 -0.44 -12.59
CA VAL A 175 -13.16 0.69 -12.32
C VAL A 175 -14.50 0.47 -13.01
N LEU A 176 -14.53 0.03 -14.27
CA LEU A 176 -15.76 -0.28 -15.00
C LEU A 176 -16.53 -1.41 -14.31
N GLY A 177 -15.85 -2.49 -13.92
CA GLY A 177 -16.49 -3.59 -13.17
C GLY A 177 -17.03 -3.16 -11.82
N ALA A 178 -16.36 -2.23 -11.13
CA ALA A 178 -16.83 -1.66 -9.87
C ALA A 178 -18.10 -0.79 -10.06
N HIS A 179 -18.17 -0.05 -11.17
CA HIS A 179 -19.33 0.79 -11.50
C HIS A 179 -20.57 -0.04 -11.85
N ASP A 180 -20.41 -1.08 -12.66
CA ASP A 180 -21.50 -1.97 -13.07
C ASP A 180 -22.18 -2.65 -11.87
N VAL A 181 -21.41 -3.10 -10.89
CA VAL A 181 -21.95 -3.69 -9.66
C VAL A 181 -22.75 -2.66 -8.84
N ARG A 182 -22.27 -1.40 -8.80
CA ARG A 182 -22.98 -0.34 -8.06
C ARG A 182 -24.36 -0.03 -8.69
N THR A 183 -24.46 -0.07 -10.01
CA THR A 183 -25.75 0.14 -10.70
C THR A 183 -26.70 -1.03 -10.51
N MET A 184 -26.21 -2.26 -10.45
CA MET A 184 -27.02 -3.45 -10.14
C MET A 184 -27.55 -3.44 -8.70
N ASP A 185 -26.75 -3.09 -7.72
CA ASP A 185 -27.16 -3.00 -6.31
C ASP A 185 -28.24 -1.91 -6.10
N LEU A 186 -28.13 -0.78 -6.75
CA LEU A 186 -29.14 0.27 -6.70
C LEU A 186 -30.44 -0.15 -7.39
N GLY A 187 -30.35 -0.92 -8.47
CA GLY A 187 -31.50 -1.47 -9.19
C GLY A 187 -32.26 -2.51 -8.36
N THR A 188 -31.57 -3.40 -7.67
CA THR A 188 -32.19 -4.40 -6.78
C THR A 188 -32.78 -3.77 -5.53
N SER A 189 -32.14 -2.75 -4.94
CA SER A 189 -32.70 -2.01 -3.81
C SER A 189 -33.96 -1.24 -4.17
N ALA A 190 -34.03 -0.63 -5.36
CA ALA A 190 -35.21 0.07 -5.84
C ALA A 190 -36.36 -0.89 -6.12
N ALA A 191 -36.09 -2.09 -6.66
CA ALA A 191 -37.09 -3.10 -6.92
C ALA A 191 -37.69 -3.70 -5.63
N SER A 192 -36.88 -3.87 -4.58
CA SER A 192 -37.34 -4.39 -3.28
C SER A 192 -38.20 -3.39 -2.51
N THR A 193 -37.98 -2.07 -2.66
CA THR A 193 -38.82 -1.03 -2.07
C THR A 193 -40.18 -0.90 -2.77
N HIS A 194 -40.25 -1.20 -4.07
CA HIS A 194 -41.54 -1.19 -4.80
C HIS A 194 -42.43 -2.40 -4.47
N HIS A 195 -41.88 -3.53 -4.04
CA HIS A 195 -42.66 -4.70 -3.67
C HIS A 195 -43.21 -4.63 -2.21
N ALA A 196 -42.66 -3.74 -1.37
CA ALA A 196 -43.12 -3.57 0.01
C ALA A 196 -44.27 -2.55 0.17
N SER A 197 -44.70 -1.89 -0.89
CA SER A 197 -45.79 -0.89 -0.86
C SER A 197 -47.05 -1.30 -1.58
N VAL A 198 -47.33 -2.60 -1.76
CA VAL A 198 -48.67 -3.05 -2.14
C VAL A 198 -49.53 -3.07 -0.86
N PRO A 199 -50.53 -2.17 -0.69
CA PRO A 199 -51.37 -2.19 0.46
C PRO A 199 -52.23 -3.47 0.42
N ALA A 200 -52.14 -4.28 1.45
CA ALA A 200 -53.01 -5.43 1.71
C ALA A 200 -54.40 -4.93 2.08
N ASN A 201 -55.13 -4.37 1.13
CA ASN A 201 -56.52 -3.97 1.36
C ASN A 201 -57.39 -4.13 0.11
N LEU A 202 -57.55 -5.40 -0.31
CA LEU A 202 -58.59 -5.81 -1.25
C LEU A 202 -59.12 -7.17 -0.82
N THR A 203 -59.63 -7.24 0.40
CA THR A 203 -60.66 -8.21 0.78
C THR A 203 -61.99 -7.64 0.32
N ALA A 204 -62.41 -7.97 -0.88
CA ALA A 204 -63.78 -7.75 -1.34
C ALA A 204 -64.69 -8.76 -0.61
N PRO A 205 -65.84 -8.32 -0.07
CA PRO A 205 -66.81 -9.21 0.51
C PRO A 205 -67.52 -10.03 -0.57
N ALA A 206 -67.70 -11.33 -0.26
CA ALA A 206 -68.55 -12.22 -1.03
C ALA A 206 -69.97 -11.66 -1.05
N ALA A 207 -70.48 -11.31 -2.22
CA ALA A 207 -71.89 -11.01 -2.43
C ALA A 207 -72.55 -12.17 -3.17
N ASP A 208 -73.54 -12.69 -2.50
CA ASP A 208 -74.67 -13.53 -2.88
C ASP A 208 -74.88 -13.82 -4.37
N LEU A 209 -74.89 -15.10 -4.70
CA LEU A 209 -75.54 -15.64 -5.89
C LEU A 209 -76.95 -16.05 -5.55
N PRO A 210 -78.01 -15.54 -6.21
CA PRO A 210 -79.34 -16.12 -6.10
C PRO A 210 -79.47 -17.37 -6.97
N SER A 211 -79.94 -18.42 -6.35
CA SER A 211 -80.45 -19.65 -6.94
C SER A 211 -81.70 -19.30 -7.78
N ALA A 212 -81.76 -19.73 -9.04
CA ALA A 212 -83.01 -19.88 -9.81
C ALA A 212 -82.84 -20.98 -10.86
N VAL A 213 -83.25 -22.12 -10.60
CA VAL A 213 -84.47 -22.78 -11.12
C VAL A 213 -84.38 -23.21 -12.58
N ALA A 214 -84.31 -24.55 -12.80
CA ALA A 214 -84.77 -25.22 -13.99
C ALA A 214 -86.33 -25.26 -13.97
N PRO A 215 -87.09 -25.46 -15.03
CA PRO A 215 -87.07 -26.70 -15.80
C PRO A 215 -87.58 -26.64 -17.26
N VAL A 216 -87.58 -27.78 -17.90
CA VAL A 216 -88.24 -28.38 -19.06
C VAL A 216 -87.37 -28.49 -20.28
#